data_0b813666e96e3fea29ddbf7ac9cd7ceb
#
_entry.id   0b813666e96e3fea29ddbf7ac9cd7ceb
#
_cell.length_a   1.000
_cell.length_b   1.000
_cell.length_c   1.000
_cell.angle_alpha   90.00
_cell.angle_beta   90.00
_cell.angle_gamma   90.00
#
_symmetry.space_group_name_H-M   'P 1'
#
loop_
_entity.id
_entity.type
_entity.pdbx_description
1 polymer ?
#
loop_
_entity_poly.entity_id
_entity_poly.type
_entity_poly.pdbx_seq_one_letter_code
_entity_poly.pdbx_strand_id
1 'polypeptide(L)'
;MSAHVDPAAAPSTTPVSLAAVVHGHGNVLLLDPCTIHVQAGVLRSGKPPLWHSGGDDSSIHLFAAAETCLHSADLKPSQIGAYVFCDGPGSQLGIRTAAMALRTWQALRATPAPVFAYRSLRVAALAQARTIPGPFAVVADARRDSWHAVRVAADGVATDVLRLSREELSTWTEPLFTPAGFRAWAQPPRPAATCAYDCASMFSALGDDPLLFPVTEPEPWLSAPITYKSWTGERHRAASA
;
A
#
# COMPACT_ATOMS: atom_id res chain seq x y z
N MET A 1 11.67 -0.66 46.53
CA MET A 1 10.69 0.13 45.74
C MET A 1 10.84 -0.32 44.32
N SER A 2 9.93 -1.19 43.88
CA SER A 2 9.92 -1.74 42.51
C SER A 2 9.17 -0.78 41.61
N ALA A 3 9.85 -0.20 40.64
CA ALA A 3 9.22 0.67 39.65
C ALA A 3 8.31 -0.17 38.75
N HIS A 4 7.03 0.05 38.84
CA HIS A 4 6.02 -0.50 37.94
C HIS A 4 6.23 0.18 36.58
N VAL A 5 6.79 -0.55 35.62
CA VAL A 5 6.82 -0.12 34.22
C VAL A 5 5.42 -0.36 33.70
N ASP A 6 4.70 0.72 33.39
CA ASP A 6 3.41 0.66 32.72
C ASP A 6 3.56 -0.09 31.39
N PRO A 7 2.73 -1.10 31.12
CA PRO A 7 2.75 -1.76 29.80
C PRO A 7 2.35 -0.71 28.77
N ALA A 8 3.22 -0.49 27.78
CA ALA A 8 3.00 0.41 26.66
C ALA A 8 1.58 0.19 26.10
N ALA A 9 0.81 1.28 26.05
CA ALA A 9 -0.54 1.26 25.48
C ALA A 9 -0.51 0.61 24.11
N ALA A 10 -1.40 -0.34 23.86
CA ALA A 10 -1.53 -0.97 22.55
C ALA A 10 -1.64 0.12 21.47
N PRO A 11 -0.93 0.02 20.36
CA PRO A 11 -0.94 1.05 19.33
C PRO A 11 -2.39 1.31 18.92
N SER A 12 -2.76 2.60 18.88
CA SER A 12 -4.09 3.01 18.43
C SER A 12 -4.33 2.46 17.02
N THR A 13 -5.38 1.66 16.86
CA THR A 13 -5.79 1.13 15.55
C THR A 13 -6.59 2.14 14.74
N THR A 14 -6.81 3.33 15.27
CA THR A 14 -7.59 4.38 14.62
C THR A 14 -6.81 4.95 13.44
N PRO A 15 -7.38 4.93 12.23
CA PRO A 15 -6.75 5.54 11.06
C PRO A 15 -6.54 7.04 11.24
N VAL A 16 -5.45 7.55 10.68
CA VAL A 16 -5.11 8.98 10.68
C VAL A 16 -4.95 9.50 9.25
N SER A 17 -5.02 10.81 9.05
CA SER A 17 -4.78 11.42 7.75
C SER A 17 -3.29 11.65 7.49
N LEU A 18 -2.92 11.74 6.20
CA LEU A 18 -1.54 12.07 5.82
C LEU A 18 -1.16 13.48 6.33
N ALA A 19 -2.08 14.42 6.27
CA ALA A 19 -1.87 15.76 6.81
C ALA A 19 -1.56 15.73 8.31
N ALA A 20 -2.27 14.92 9.10
CA ALA A 20 -2.01 14.77 10.54
C ALA A 20 -0.62 14.15 10.79
N VAL A 21 -0.22 13.14 10.02
CA VAL A 21 1.12 12.54 10.12
C VAL A 21 2.21 13.56 9.80
N VAL A 22 2.05 14.34 8.72
CA VAL A 22 3.01 15.39 8.34
C VAL A 22 3.09 16.48 9.41
N HIS A 23 1.94 16.89 9.95
CA HIS A 23 1.89 17.91 11.02
C HIS A 23 2.60 17.42 12.28
N GLY A 24 2.34 16.18 12.69
CA GLY A 24 2.87 15.62 13.93
C GLY A 24 4.34 15.21 13.87
N HIS A 25 4.86 14.87 12.67
CA HIS A 25 6.20 14.30 12.54
C HIS A 25 7.16 15.11 11.63
N GLY A 26 6.68 16.18 11.01
CA GLY A 26 7.48 17.09 10.19
C GLY A 26 7.84 16.53 8.81
N ASN A 27 9.01 15.85 8.69
CA ASN A 27 9.43 15.27 7.43
C ASN A 27 8.95 13.82 7.32
N VAL A 28 8.14 13.53 6.31
CA VAL A 28 7.57 12.19 6.07
C VAL A 28 8.07 11.66 4.74
N LEU A 29 8.60 10.43 4.73
CA LEU A 29 8.92 9.71 3.51
C LEU A 29 7.81 8.70 3.22
N LEU A 30 7.14 8.85 2.06
CA LEU A 30 6.13 7.93 1.56
C LEU A 30 6.73 7.05 0.47
N LEU A 31 6.43 5.75 0.51
CA LEU A 31 6.87 4.74 -0.46
C LEU A 31 5.67 3.96 -1.01
N ASP A 32 5.50 3.96 -2.31
CA ASP A 32 4.50 3.14 -3.00
C ASP A 32 5.15 2.27 -4.09
N PRO A 33 5.38 1.00 -3.81
CA PRO A 33 5.91 0.04 -4.77
C PRO A 33 4.83 -0.87 -5.37
N CYS A 34 3.55 -0.48 -5.33
CA CYS A 34 2.44 -1.37 -5.69
C CYS A 34 2.28 -1.61 -7.18
N THR A 35 2.72 -0.65 -8.01
CA THR A 35 2.60 -0.71 -9.47
C THR A 35 3.92 -1.17 -10.12
N ILE A 36 3.94 -1.22 -11.45
CA ILE A 36 5.16 -1.43 -12.22
C ILE A 36 6.16 -0.29 -12.06
N HIS A 37 5.69 0.91 -11.69
CA HIS A 37 6.53 2.06 -11.39
C HIS A 37 6.48 2.35 -9.90
N VAL A 38 7.65 2.41 -9.28
CA VAL A 38 7.75 2.84 -7.88
C VAL A 38 7.44 4.32 -7.79
N GLN A 39 6.67 4.70 -6.77
CA GLN A 39 6.45 6.10 -6.43
C GLN A 39 6.99 6.37 -5.03
N ALA A 40 7.70 7.47 -4.87
CA ALA A 40 8.17 7.95 -3.58
C ALA A 40 7.85 9.42 -3.42
N GLY A 41 7.63 9.85 -2.18
CA GLY A 41 7.34 11.25 -1.87
C GLY A 41 7.97 11.69 -0.56
N VAL A 42 8.51 12.91 -0.53
CA VAL A 42 8.86 13.62 0.71
C VAL A 42 7.84 14.71 0.95
N LEU A 43 7.11 14.58 2.06
CA LEU A 43 6.09 15.52 2.49
C LEU A 43 6.59 16.26 3.75
N ARG A 44 6.35 17.56 3.78
CA ARG A 44 6.86 18.45 4.85
C ARG A 44 5.82 19.48 5.22
N SER A 45 5.70 19.79 6.50
CA SER A 45 4.79 20.82 6.95
C SER A 45 5.16 22.18 6.33
N GLY A 46 4.16 22.86 5.75
CA GLY A 46 4.30 24.18 5.16
C GLY A 46 5.15 24.26 3.88
N LYS A 47 5.49 23.12 3.26
CA LYS A 47 6.23 23.07 2.01
C LYS A 47 5.50 22.21 0.97
N PRO A 48 5.63 22.50 -0.33
CA PRO A 48 5.12 21.61 -1.37
C PRO A 48 5.71 20.21 -1.23
N PRO A 49 4.93 19.15 -1.45
CA PRO A 49 5.44 17.79 -1.48
C PRO A 49 6.34 17.59 -2.70
N LEU A 50 7.38 16.78 -2.54
CA LEU A 50 8.28 16.38 -3.61
C LEU A 50 7.99 14.92 -3.95
N TRP A 51 7.72 14.63 -5.21
CA TRP A 51 7.41 13.30 -5.69
C TRP A 51 8.39 12.85 -6.75
N HIS A 52 8.68 11.56 -6.74
CA HIS A 52 9.44 10.89 -7.78
C HIS A 52 8.73 9.59 -8.16
N SER A 53 8.65 9.33 -9.46
CA SER A 53 8.12 8.08 -10.00
C SER A 53 9.08 7.57 -11.06
N GLY A 54 9.34 6.29 -11.07
CA GLY A 54 10.20 5.69 -12.10
C GLY A 54 10.54 4.24 -11.86
N GLY A 55 11.10 3.64 -12.91
CA GLY A 55 11.63 2.30 -12.92
C GLY A 55 10.58 1.18 -12.96
N ASP A 56 10.91 0.13 -13.71
CA ASP A 56 10.05 -1.05 -13.88
C ASP A 56 10.37 -2.16 -12.88
N ASP A 57 11.49 -2.07 -12.17
CA ASP A 57 11.91 -3.00 -11.15
C ASP A 57 11.87 -2.34 -9.77
N SER A 58 10.81 -2.64 -9.03
CA SER A 58 10.60 -2.06 -7.70
C SER A 58 11.68 -2.45 -6.68
N SER A 59 12.42 -3.53 -6.90
CA SER A 59 13.50 -3.92 -5.99
C SER A 59 14.73 -3.01 -6.11
N ILE A 60 14.99 -2.50 -7.32
CA ILE A 60 16.12 -1.61 -7.60
C ILE A 60 15.70 -0.14 -7.43
N HIS A 61 14.56 0.22 -8.03
CA HIS A 61 14.14 1.62 -8.14
C HIS A 61 13.53 2.21 -6.86
N LEU A 62 13.15 1.38 -5.87
CA LEU A 62 12.64 1.88 -4.59
C LEU A 62 13.65 2.76 -3.86
N PHE A 63 14.89 2.27 -3.77
CA PHE A 63 15.97 3.00 -3.08
C PHE A 63 16.37 4.26 -3.84
N ALA A 64 16.49 4.16 -5.18
CA ALA A 64 16.79 5.30 -6.02
C ALA A 64 15.70 6.38 -5.96
N ALA A 65 14.43 5.98 -5.92
CA ALA A 65 13.31 6.92 -5.78
C ALA A 65 13.34 7.64 -4.42
N ALA A 66 13.55 6.88 -3.34
CA ALA A 66 13.67 7.45 -2.00
C ALA A 66 14.86 8.43 -1.91
N GLU A 67 16.03 8.04 -2.43
CA GLU A 67 17.23 8.87 -2.46
C GLU A 67 17.01 10.15 -3.27
N THR A 68 16.40 10.06 -4.45
CA THR A 68 16.07 11.22 -5.28
C THR A 68 15.16 12.20 -4.55
N CYS A 69 14.12 11.71 -3.86
CA CYS A 69 13.23 12.55 -3.07
C CYS A 69 13.95 13.22 -1.89
N LEU A 70 14.80 12.48 -1.17
CA LEU A 70 15.59 13.01 -0.06
C LEU A 70 16.57 14.07 -0.52
N HIS A 71 17.30 13.81 -1.61
CA HIS A 71 18.23 14.78 -2.21
C HIS A 71 17.52 16.05 -2.65
N SER A 72 16.40 15.92 -3.36
CA SER A 72 15.58 17.07 -3.79
C SER A 72 15.00 17.88 -2.61
N ALA A 73 14.81 17.23 -1.46
CA ALA A 73 14.35 17.86 -0.24
C ALA A 73 15.48 18.49 0.59
N ASP A 74 16.74 18.24 0.23
CA ASP A 74 17.94 18.54 1.04
C ASP A 74 17.83 17.91 2.45
N LEU A 75 17.46 16.62 2.49
CA LEU A 75 17.29 15.86 3.73
C LEU A 75 18.19 14.62 3.77
N LYS A 76 18.72 14.35 4.96
CA LYS A 76 19.35 13.07 5.29
C LYS A 76 18.30 12.07 5.78
N PRO A 77 18.49 10.75 5.62
CA PRO A 77 17.57 9.73 6.13
C PRO A 77 17.27 9.86 7.63
N SER A 78 18.25 10.34 8.42
CA SER A 78 18.09 10.56 9.87
C SER A 78 17.11 11.69 10.23
N GLN A 79 16.79 12.58 9.28
CA GLN A 79 15.86 13.70 9.47
C GLN A 79 14.41 13.37 9.13
N ILE A 80 14.14 12.13 8.69
CA ILE A 80 12.78 11.65 8.47
C ILE A 80 12.14 11.38 9.83
N GLY A 81 11.02 12.04 10.10
CA GLY A 81 10.26 11.94 11.36
C GLY A 81 9.23 10.81 11.36
N ALA A 82 8.71 10.43 10.17
CA ALA A 82 7.82 9.27 10.01
C ALA A 82 7.94 8.67 8.61
N TYR A 83 7.53 7.41 8.50
CA TYR A 83 7.42 6.70 7.23
C TYR A 83 5.96 6.36 6.92
N VAL A 84 5.60 6.45 5.65
CA VAL A 84 4.32 5.95 5.14
C VAL A 84 4.62 4.99 4.01
N PHE A 85 3.97 3.83 3.97
CA PHE A 85 4.15 2.91 2.85
C PHE A 85 2.86 2.24 2.43
N CYS A 86 2.79 1.90 1.16
CA CYS A 86 1.73 1.03 0.67
C CYS A 86 2.04 -0.41 1.03
N ASP A 87 1.19 -1.04 1.85
CA ASP A 87 1.34 -2.45 2.21
C ASP A 87 0.59 -3.40 1.26
N GLY A 88 -0.14 -2.85 0.28
CA GLY A 88 -0.83 -3.60 -0.77
C GLY A 88 -2.33 -3.30 -0.90
N PRO A 89 -3.00 -4.08 -1.73
CA PRO A 89 -2.47 -5.07 -2.68
C PRO A 89 -1.68 -4.45 -3.83
N GLY A 90 -0.84 -5.26 -4.51
CA GLY A 90 -0.04 -4.82 -5.64
C GLY A 90 1.16 -5.72 -5.92
N SER A 91 2.28 -5.15 -6.35
CA SER A 91 3.54 -5.88 -6.57
C SER A 91 4.07 -6.48 -5.27
N GLN A 92 3.92 -7.79 -5.12
CA GLN A 92 4.35 -8.53 -3.91
C GLN A 92 5.84 -8.35 -3.62
N LEU A 93 6.68 -8.37 -4.67
CA LEU A 93 8.12 -8.15 -4.49
C LEU A 93 8.39 -6.72 -4.03
N GLY A 94 7.80 -5.73 -4.68
CA GLY A 94 7.97 -4.33 -4.33
C GLY A 94 7.56 -4.03 -2.89
N ILE A 95 6.37 -4.50 -2.48
CA ILE A 95 5.85 -4.28 -1.13
C ILE A 95 6.76 -4.92 -0.07
N ARG A 96 7.24 -6.16 -0.33
CA ARG A 96 8.21 -6.81 0.56
C ARG A 96 9.53 -6.04 0.64
N THR A 97 10.02 -5.53 -0.50
CA THR A 97 11.24 -4.71 -0.53
C THR A 97 11.05 -3.44 0.31
N ALA A 98 9.92 -2.74 0.18
CA ALA A 98 9.63 -1.56 1.00
C ALA A 98 9.54 -1.90 2.50
N ALA A 99 8.83 -2.96 2.86
CA ALA A 99 8.74 -3.41 4.25
C ALA A 99 10.10 -3.74 4.85
N MET A 100 10.95 -4.47 4.12
CA MET A 100 12.30 -4.81 4.57
C MET A 100 13.23 -3.59 4.63
N ALA A 101 13.12 -2.65 3.68
CA ALA A 101 13.85 -1.39 3.72
C ALA A 101 13.51 -0.59 4.99
N LEU A 102 12.21 -0.46 5.29
CA LEU A 102 11.75 0.24 6.49
C LEU A 102 12.26 -0.43 7.77
N ARG A 103 12.19 -1.76 7.89
CA ARG A 103 12.75 -2.50 9.03
C ARG A 103 14.25 -2.25 9.17
N THR A 104 14.99 -2.29 8.07
CA THR A 104 16.45 -2.03 8.07
C THR A 104 16.74 -0.59 8.51
N TRP A 105 16.05 0.39 7.94
CA TRP A 105 16.24 1.78 8.33
C TRP A 105 15.88 2.04 9.78
N GLN A 106 14.83 1.41 10.31
CA GLN A 106 14.47 1.48 11.73
C GLN A 106 15.55 0.89 12.63
N ALA A 107 16.12 -0.25 12.25
CA ALA A 107 17.19 -0.90 13.02
C ALA A 107 18.52 -0.08 13.06
N LEU A 108 18.74 0.76 12.05
CA LEU A 108 19.91 1.64 11.97
C LEU A 108 19.74 2.97 12.74
N ARG A 109 18.55 3.25 13.28
CA ARG A 109 18.26 4.49 14.01
C ARG A 109 18.43 4.29 15.51
N ALA A 110 18.97 5.31 16.18
CA ALA A 110 19.02 5.34 17.65
C ALA A 110 17.62 5.36 18.28
N THR A 111 16.66 6.04 17.62
CA THR A 111 15.25 6.06 18.01
C THR A 111 14.42 5.74 16.77
N PRO A 112 13.61 4.66 16.79
CA PRO A 112 12.72 4.33 15.69
C PRO A 112 11.74 5.47 15.39
N ALA A 113 11.48 5.72 14.10
CA ALA A 113 10.46 6.64 13.66
C ALA A 113 9.13 5.89 13.46
N PRO A 114 7.97 6.48 13.75
CA PRO A 114 6.69 5.82 13.49
C PRO A 114 6.53 5.47 12.02
N VAL A 115 5.89 4.33 11.77
CA VAL A 115 5.55 3.84 10.44
C VAL A 115 4.05 3.72 10.32
N PHE A 116 3.54 4.18 9.20
CA PHE A 116 2.12 4.09 8.84
C PHE A 116 1.97 3.33 7.53
N ALA A 117 0.90 2.58 7.39
CA ALA A 117 0.57 1.87 6.17
C ALA A 117 -0.77 2.34 5.59
N TYR A 118 -0.96 2.10 4.29
CA TYR A 118 -2.24 2.29 3.61
C TYR A 118 -2.50 1.22 2.55
N ARG A 119 -3.78 1.01 2.23
CA ARG A 119 -4.22 0.07 1.20
C ARG A 119 -4.33 0.75 -0.16
N SER A 120 -3.56 0.29 -1.15
CA SER A 120 -3.52 0.85 -2.50
C SER A 120 -4.89 0.99 -3.15
N LEU A 121 -5.68 -0.11 -3.18
CA LEU A 121 -6.98 -0.10 -3.84
C LEU A 121 -8.00 0.78 -3.12
N ARG A 122 -7.91 0.90 -1.78
CA ARG A 122 -8.82 1.77 -1.04
C ARG A 122 -8.53 3.23 -1.33
N VAL A 123 -7.25 3.62 -1.39
CA VAL A 123 -6.84 4.98 -1.76
C VAL A 123 -7.24 5.27 -3.21
N ALA A 124 -7.00 4.35 -4.15
CA ALA A 124 -7.41 4.50 -5.55
C ALA A 124 -8.94 4.66 -5.69
N ALA A 125 -9.72 3.85 -4.97
CA ALA A 125 -11.18 3.91 -5.01
C ALA A 125 -11.72 5.23 -4.46
N LEU A 126 -11.19 5.71 -3.35
CA LEU A 126 -11.59 6.99 -2.75
C LEU A 126 -11.16 8.19 -3.61
N ALA A 127 -9.97 8.14 -4.22
CA ALA A 127 -9.54 9.17 -5.17
C ALA A 127 -10.44 9.20 -6.41
N GLN A 128 -10.82 8.03 -6.94
CA GLN A 128 -11.77 7.93 -8.05
C GLN A 128 -13.14 8.48 -7.67
N ALA A 129 -13.60 8.27 -6.43
CA ALA A 129 -14.87 8.82 -5.92
C ALA A 129 -14.91 10.36 -5.85
N ARG A 130 -13.74 11.02 -5.86
CA ARG A 130 -13.65 12.49 -5.98
C ARG A 130 -13.94 12.98 -7.41
N THR A 131 -13.86 12.10 -8.40
CA THR A 131 -14.01 12.45 -9.83
C THR A 131 -15.31 11.96 -10.44
N ILE A 132 -15.83 10.82 -9.99
CA ILE A 132 -17.09 10.24 -10.47
C ILE A 132 -17.96 9.80 -9.29
N PRO A 133 -19.30 9.94 -9.39
CA PRO A 133 -20.20 9.43 -8.36
C PRO A 133 -20.24 7.88 -8.38
N GLY A 134 -20.45 7.29 -7.19
CA GLY A 134 -20.74 5.85 -7.08
C GLY A 134 -22.18 5.51 -7.59
N PRO A 135 -22.55 4.21 -7.65
CA PRO A 135 -21.71 3.08 -7.23
C PRO A 135 -20.73 2.62 -8.31
N PHE A 136 -19.57 2.17 -7.89
CA PHE A 136 -18.58 1.51 -8.76
C PHE A 136 -17.63 0.63 -7.90
N ALA A 137 -16.76 -0.15 -8.56
CA ALA A 137 -15.72 -0.89 -7.86
C ALA A 137 -14.36 -0.73 -8.52
N VAL A 138 -13.30 -0.70 -7.70
CA VAL A 138 -11.90 -0.77 -8.15
C VAL A 138 -11.39 -2.16 -7.85
N VAL A 139 -10.84 -2.83 -8.88
CA VAL A 139 -10.40 -4.23 -8.81
C VAL A 139 -8.97 -4.40 -9.32
N ALA A 140 -8.26 -5.35 -8.74
CA ALA A 140 -6.94 -5.76 -9.20
C ALA A 140 -6.80 -7.28 -9.12
N ASP A 141 -6.01 -7.87 -10.04
CA ASP A 141 -5.76 -9.30 -10.09
C ASP A 141 -5.07 -9.78 -8.79
N ALA A 142 -5.67 -10.74 -8.11
CA ALA A 142 -5.15 -11.38 -6.92
C ALA A 142 -4.56 -12.77 -7.20
N ARG A 143 -4.38 -13.12 -8.50
CA ARG A 143 -3.97 -14.42 -9.01
C ARG A 143 -4.96 -15.55 -8.73
N ARG A 144 -4.74 -16.69 -9.37
CA ARG A 144 -5.56 -17.91 -9.20
C ARG A 144 -7.05 -17.64 -9.38
N ASP A 145 -7.38 -16.88 -10.41
CA ASP A 145 -8.76 -16.55 -10.79
C ASP A 145 -9.55 -15.86 -9.67
N SER A 146 -8.85 -14.98 -8.94
CA SER A 146 -9.44 -14.14 -7.89
C SER A 146 -9.00 -12.68 -8.03
N TRP A 147 -9.76 -11.78 -7.42
CA TRP A 147 -9.54 -10.33 -7.48
C TRP A 147 -9.55 -9.72 -6.09
N HIS A 148 -8.65 -8.78 -5.87
CA HIS A 148 -8.83 -7.79 -4.81
C HIS A 148 -9.81 -6.74 -5.31
N ALA A 149 -10.75 -6.35 -4.46
CA ALA A 149 -11.81 -5.40 -4.83
C ALA A 149 -12.12 -4.44 -3.69
N VAL A 150 -12.40 -3.19 -4.06
CA VAL A 150 -13.00 -2.17 -3.19
C VAL A 150 -14.24 -1.66 -3.87
N ARG A 151 -15.38 -1.75 -3.19
CA ARG A 151 -16.67 -1.24 -3.66
C ARG A 151 -16.89 0.14 -3.09
N VAL A 152 -17.31 1.08 -3.93
CA VAL A 152 -17.74 2.41 -3.54
C VAL A 152 -19.25 2.51 -3.71
N ALA A 153 -19.94 2.86 -2.66
CA ALA A 153 -21.40 3.05 -2.68
C ALA A 153 -21.79 4.40 -3.29
N ALA A 154 -23.07 4.60 -3.54
CA ALA A 154 -23.58 5.85 -4.13
C ALA A 154 -23.31 7.10 -3.27
N ASP A 155 -23.19 6.94 -1.97
CA ASP A 155 -22.82 7.99 -1.01
C ASP A 155 -21.30 8.24 -0.90
N GLY A 156 -20.50 7.53 -1.72
CA GLY A 156 -19.03 7.64 -1.73
C GLY A 156 -18.31 6.82 -0.66
N VAL A 157 -19.03 6.06 0.17
CA VAL A 157 -18.42 5.19 1.18
C VAL A 157 -17.77 3.99 0.50
N ALA A 158 -16.49 3.77 0.80
CA ALA A 158 -15.71 2.67 0.28
C ALA A 158 -15.59 1.52 1.30
N THR A 159 -15.73 0.27 0.84
CA THR A 159 -15.45 -0.91 1.66
C THR A 159 -13.96 -1.03 1.97
N ASP A 160 -13.61 -1.93 2.87
CA ASP A 160 -12.25 -2.45 2.94
C ASP A 160 -11.93 -3.30 1.70
N VAL A 161 -10.64 -3.64 1.54
CA VAL A 161 -10.20 -4.50 0.44
C VAL A 161 -10.72 -5.92 0.67
N LEU A 162 -11.55 -6.39 -0.25
CA LEU A 162 -12.08 -7.75 -0.30
C LEU A 162 -11.22 -8.60 -1.24
N ARG A 163 -11.25 -9.91 -1.04
CA ARG A 163 -10.77 -10.87 -2.04
C ARG A 163 -11.95 -11.70 -2.52
N LEU A 164 -12.17 -11.70 -3.82
CA LEU A 164 -13.32 -12.33 -4.46
C LEU A 164 -12.85 -13.34 -5.50
N SER A 165 -13.59 -14.44 -5.64
CA SER A 165 -13.47 -15.35 -6.79
C SER A 165 -14.02 -14.67 -8.06
N ARG A 166 -13.79 -15.31 -9.22
CA ARG A 166 -14.40 -14.89 -10.49
C ARG A 166 -15.92 -14.88 -10.42
N GLU A 167 -16.50 -15.91 -9.83
CA GLU A 167 -17.94 -16.09 -9.71
C GLU A 167 -18.53 -14.97 -8.85
N GLU A 168 -17.95 -14.71 -7.68
CA GLU A 168 -18.40 -13.64 -6.79
C GLU A 168 -18.32 -12.26 -7.46
N LEU A 169 -17.19 -11.93 -8.12
CA LEU A 169 -17.04 -10.66 -8.83
C LEU A 169 -18.01 -10.55 -10.02
N SER A 170 -18.36 -11.67 -10.67
CA SER A 170 -19.33 -11.70 -11.78
C SER A 170 -20.74 -11.29 -11.35
N THR A 171 -21.09 -11.46 -10.08
CA THR A 171 -22.41 -11.06 -9.56
C THR A 171 -22.54 -9.55 -9.38
N TRP A 172 -21.45 -8.81 -9.37
CA TRP A 172 -21.47 -7.36 -9.21
C TRP A 172 -21.94 -6.70 -10.53
N THR A 173 -22.81 -5.71 -10.44
CA THR A 173 -23.42 -5.05 -11.62
C THR A 173 -22.86 -3.66 -11.88
N GLU A 174 -22.27 -3.01 -10.88
CA GLU A 174 -21.68 -1.68 -10.98
C GLU A 174 -20.47 -1.64 -11.93
N PRO A 175 -20.11 -0.47 -12.49
CA PRO A 175 -18.91 -0.27 -13.29
C PRO A 175 -17.65 -0.74 -12.55
N LEU A 176 -16.75 -1.42 -13.27
CA LEU A 176 -15.46 -1.85 -12.76
C LEU A 176 -14.34 -0.95 -13.27
N PHE A 177 -13.38 -0.67 -12.41
CA PHE A 177 -12.14 0.04 -12.72
C PHE A 177 -10.93 -0.79 -12.31
N THR A 178 -9.84 -0.69 -13.10
CA THR A 178 -8.53 -1.24 -12.76
C THR A 178 -7.54 -0.10 -12.64
N PRO A 179 -6.75 -0.01 -11.57
CA PRO A 179 -5.75 1.04 -11.44
C PRO A 179 -4.63 0.88 -12.47
N ALA A 180 -4.22 1.99 -13.07
CA ALA A 180 -3.10 2.02 -14.00
C ALA A 180 -1.82 1.49 -13.36
N GLY A 181 -1.01 0.76 -14.12
CA GLY A 181 0.27 0.23 -13.67
C GLY A 181 0.21 -1.01 -12.76
N PHE A 182 -0.98 -1.50 -12.39
CA PHE A 182 -1.09 -2.78 -11.72
C PHE A 182 -0.87 -3.93 -12.69
N ARG A 183 -0.04 -4.90 -12.30
CA ARG A 183 0.15 -6.12 -13.11
C ARG A 183 -1.09 -7.00 -13.02
N ALA A 184 -1.57 -7.45 -14.17
CA ALA A 184 -2.66 -8.39 -14.27
C ALA A 184 -2.24 -9.60 -15.11
N TRP A 185 -2.57 -10.80 -14.66
CA TRP A 185 -2.38 -12.07 -15.37
C TRP A 185 -3.70 -12.59 -15.93
N ALA A 186 -4.81 -12.06 -15.44
CA ALA A 186 -6.15 -12.38 -15.90
C ALA A 186 -6.97 -11.11 -16.10
N GLN A 187 -7.90 -11.16 -17.05
CA GLN A 187 -8.90 -10.10 -17.22
C GLN A 187 -10.04 -10.30 -16.22
N PRO A 188 -10.59 -9.21 -15.66
CA PRO A 188 -11.79 -9.32 -14.84
C PRO A 188 -12.94 -9.98 -15.63
N PRO A 189 -13.92 -10.58 -14.92
CA PRO A 189 -15.02 -11.32 -15.59
C PRO A 189 -15.92 -10.41 -16.44
N ARG A 190 -15.81 -9.11 -16.28
CA ARG A 190 -16.55 -8.09 -17.02
C ARG A 190 -15.62 -6.96 -17.47
N PRO A 191 -15.99 -6.18 -18.50
CA PRO A 191 -15.21 -5.02 -18.92
C PRO A 191 -14.94 -4.07 -17.75
N ALA A 192 -13.69 -3.61 -17.64
CA ALA A 192 -13.27 -2.65 -16.64
C ALA A 192 -12.55 -1.48 -17.33
N ALA A 193 -12.88 -0.26 -16.93
CA ALA A 193 -12.14 0.92 -17.36
C ALA A 193 -10.86 1.08 -16.53
N THR A 194 -9.89 1.82 -17.05
CA THR A 194 -8.69 2.13 -16.28
C THR A 194 -8.90 3.42 -15.49
N CYS A 195 -8.59 3.41 -14.20
CA CYS A 195 -8.50 4.62 -13.38
C CYS A 195 -7.03 4.99 -13.13
N ALA A 196 -6.78 6.28 -12.89
CA ALA A 196 -5.44 6.76 -12.56
C ALA A 196 -4.96 6.19 -11.22
N TYR A 197 -3.65 5.89 -11.16
CA TYR A 197 -2.97 5.55 -9.91
C TYR A 197 -1.68 6.36 -9.83
N ASP A 198 -1.76 7.49 -9.19
CA ASP A 198 -0.67 8.43 -9.02
C ASP A 198 -0.72 8.99 -7.58
N CYS A 199 0.32 8.71 -6.80
CA CYS A 199 0.34 9.08 -5.38
C CYS A 199 0.24 10.59 -5.16
N ALA A 200 0.88 11.39 -6.02
CA ALA A 200 0.84 12.85 -5.89
C ALA A 200 -0.60 13.36 -5.99
N SER A 201 -1.32 12.95 -7.03
CA SER A 201 -2.71 13.34 -7.27
C SER A 201 -3.66 12.76 -6.22
N MET A 202 -3.50 11.47 -5.89
CA MET A 202 -4.36 10.78 -4.91
C MET A 202 -4.25 11.43 -3.53
N PHE A 203 -3.05 11.64 -3.02
CA PHE A 203 -2.86 12.25 -1.70
C PHE A 203 -3.06 13.77 -1.69
N SER A 204 -3.00 14.44 -2.84
CA SER A 204 -3.49 15.82 -2.95
C SER A 204 -5.00 15.92 -2.73
N ALA A 205 -5.75 14.93 -3.22
CA ALA A 205 -7.21 14.89 -3.09
C ALA A 205 -7.71 14.33 -1.74
N LEU A 206 -6.89 13.48 -1.09
CA LEU A 206 -7.27 12.68 0.08
C LEU A 206 -6.40 12.96 1.32
N GLY A 207 -5.57 13.99 1.31
CA GLY A 207 -4.59 14.23 2.39
C GLY A 207 -5.19 14.38 3.78
N ASP A 208 -6.44 14.82 3.87
CA ASP A 208 -7.18 14.98 5.11
C ASP A 208 -8.04 13.77 5.50
N ASP A 209 -8.18 12.78 4.61
CA ASP A 209 -8.96 11.56 4.89
C ASP A 209 -8.17 10.60 5.81
N PRO A 210 -8.82 9.91 6.76
CA PRO A 210 -8.17 8.97 7.67
C PRO A 210 -7.91 7.63 6.97
N LEU A 211 -6.80 7.56 6.24
CA LEU A 211 -6.43 6.42 5.38
C LEU A 211 -5.23 5.63 5.89
N LEU A 212 -4.46 6.23 6.79
CA LEU A 212 -3.20 5.67 7.28
C LEU A 212 -3.41 5.02 8.63
N PHE A 213 -2.88 3.83 8.83
CA PHE A 213 -2.90 3.16 10.12
C PHE A 213 -1.48 2.90 10.62
N PRO A 214 -1.20 3.11 11.91
CA PRO A 214 0.11 2.86 12.48
C PRO A 214 0.43 1.37 12.45
N VAL A 215 1.69 1.04 12.16
CA VAL A 215 2.20 -0.32 12.17
C VAL A 215 3.49 -0.41 12.98
N THR A 216 3.59 -1.41 13.83
CA THR A 216 4.80 -1.66 14.64
C THR A 216 5.85 -2.37 13.80
N GLU A 217 5.43 -3.34 13.00
CA GLU A 217 6.28 -4.08 12.08
C GLU A 217 5.78 -3.93 10.65
N PRO A 218 6.53 -3.24 9.78
CA PRO A 218 6.18 -3.15 8.37
C PRO A 218 6.15 -4.53 7.71
N GLU A 219 5.00 -4.91 7.19
CA GLU A 219 4.77 -6.17 6.48
C GLU A 219 3.79 -5.98 5.32
N PRO A 220 3.88 -6.81 4.27
CA PRO A 220 2.84 -6.85 3.25
C PRO A 220 1.51 -7.27 3.85
N TRP A 221 0.46 -6.57 3.45
CA TRP A 221 -0.90 -6.98 3.80
C TRP A 221 -1.26 -8.31 3.11
N LEU A 222 -1.90 -9.17 3.87
CA LEU A 222 -2.40 -10.45 3.39
C LEU A 222 -3.93 -10.47 3.47
N SER A 223 -4.58 -10.77 2.37
CA SER A 223 -6.05 -10.89 2.30
C SER A 223 -6.59 -12.13 3.02
N ALA A 224 -5.72 -13.10 3.30
CA ALA A 224 -6.04 -14.31 4.04
C ALA A 224 -4.76 -14.85 4.71
N PRO A 225 -4.87 -15.59 5.82
CA PRO A 225 -3.75 -16.27 6.43
C PRO A 225 -3.05 -17.21 5.44
N ILE A 226 -1.71 -17.26 5.51
CA ILE A 226 -0.94 -18.21 4.71
C ILE A 226 -1.23 -19.61 5.21
N THR A 227 -1.88 -20.44 4.38
CA THR A 227 -2.08 -21.85 4.67
C THR A 227 -1.04 -22.67 3.94
N TYR A 228 -0.22 -23.41 4.68
CA TYR A 228 0.73 -24.35 4.11
C TYR A 228 0.06 -25.71 3.98
N LYS A 229 0.12 -26.29 2.77
CA LYS A 229 -0.21 -27.71 2.60
C LYS A 229 1.05 -28.51 2.92
N SER A 230 0.97 -29.44 3.87
CA SER A 230 2.05 -30.39 4.10
C SER A 230 2.33 -31.18 2.80
N TRP A 231 3.60 -31.25 2.45
CA TRP A 231 4.01 -32.05 1.31
C TRP A 231 3.99 -33.54 1.70
N THR A 232 3.29 -34.39 0.94
CA THR A 232 3.09 -35.81 1.26
C THR A 232 4.23 -36.74 0.80
N GLY A 233 5.35 -36.19 0.33
CA GLY A 233 6.57 -37.00 0.10
C GLY A 233 6.58 -37.89 -1.15
N GLU A 234 5.53 -37.91 -1.96
CA GLU A 234 5.44 -38.79 -3.17
C GLU A 234 6.23 -38.26 -4.39
N ARG A 235 7.20 -37.40 -4.17
CA ARG A 235 8.06 -36.95 -5.27
C ARG A 235 9.10 -38.01 -5.62
N HIS A 236 9.09 -38.41 -6.88
CA HIS A 236 10.15 -39.19 -7.53
C HIS A 236 10.32 -40.64 -7.03
N ARG A 237 9.26 -41.42 -7.03
CA ARG A 237 9.49 -42.83 -7.33
C ARG A 237 9.86 -42.90 -8.81
N ALA A 238 11.14 -43.16 -9.10
CA ALA A 238 11.56 -43.57 -10.42
C ALA A 238 10.67 -44.77 -10.80
N ALA A 239 10.12 -44.74 -12.03
CA ALA A 239 9.45 -45.90 -12.52
C ALA A 239 10.46 -47.06 -12.43
N SER A 240 10.13 -48.09 -11.67
CA SER A 240 10.90 -49.34 -11.66
C SER A 240 10.88 -49.89 -13.07
N ALA A 241 12.08 -50.03 -13.69
CA ALA A 241 12.31 -50.65 -14.97
C ALA A 241 11.86 -52.12 -14.98
#